data_72fddf2d6614ff228bf39d4435604138
#
_entry.id   72fddf2d6614ff228bf39d4435604138
#
_cell.length_a   1.000
_cell.length_b   1.000
_cell.length_c   1.000
_cell.angle_alpha   90.00
_cell.angle_beta   90.00
_cell.angle_gamma   90.00
#
_symmetry.space_group_name_H-M   'P 1'
#
loop_
_entity.id
_entity.type
_entity.pdbx_description
1 polymer ?
#
loop_
_entity_poly.entity_id
_entity_poly.type
_entity_poly.pdbx_seq_one_letter_code
_entity_poly.pdbx_strand_id
1 'polypeptide(L)'
;MRNFTFKRQLLFVMFMLLGCLSIQAADEGLITKQITIKLDKAGTLPNRISSSKMYLITNLKIVGEVNGKDLRLIREMAGCDFYMKKTDGKLSILDLSDAKIVKSNDSYVWDGGDQNGSNDELGYSVFKGCSVLTSVTIPSSVTSIGGSAFEGCI
;
A
#
# COMPACT_ATOMS: atom_id res chain seq x y z
N MET A 1 5.82 54.58 37.78
CA MET A 1 5.82 53.11 37.98
C MET A 1 4.70 52.37 37.29
N ARG A 2 4.35 52.70 36.07
CA ARG A 2 3.24 52.04 35.34
C ARG A 2 3.65 51.21 34.09
N ASN A 3 4.93 51.22 33.73
CA ASN A 3 5.38 50.59 32.50
C ASN A 3 6.00 49.23 32.65
N PHE A 4 6.16 48.73 33.89
CA PHE A 4 6.84 47.44 34.12
C PHE A 4 5.86 46.26 34.08
N THR A 5 4.59 46.48 34.46
CA THR A 5 3.56 45.44 34.43
C THR A 5 3.05 45.13 33.06
N PHE A 6 2.99 46.13 32.18
CA PHE A 6 2.47 45.97 30.80
C PHE A 6 3.46 45.17 29.92
N LYS A 7 4.78 45.41 30.05
CA LYS A 7 5.79 44.64 29.33
C LYS A 7 5.84 43.18 29.78
N ARG A 8 5.59 42.91 31.05
CA ARG A 8 5.59 41.55 31.60
C ARG A 8 4.35 40.75 31.19
N GLN A 9 3.19 41.41 31.07
CA GLN A 9 1.98 40.77 30.53
C GLN A 9 2.08 40.54 29.03
N LEU A 10 2.68 41.46 28.27
CA LEU A 10 2.90 41.29 26.84
C LEU A 10 3.88 40.14 26.55
N LEU A 11 4.93 40.00 27.35
CA LEU A 11 5.89 38.89 27.25
C LEU A 11 5.23 37.53 27.59
N PHE A 12 4.33 37.51 28.57
CA PHE A 12 3.60 36.30 28.96
C PHE A 12 2.56 35.86 27.91
N VAL A 13 1.89 36.82 27.29
CA VAL A 13 0.94 36.56 26.19
C VAL A 13 1.70 36.09 24.92
N MET A 14 2.88 36.65 24.66
CA MET A 14 3.73 36.24 23.53
C MET A 14 4.31 34.83 23.77
N PHE A 15 4.62 34.45 25.01
CA PHE A 15 5.07 33.10 25.34
C PHE A 15 3.93 32.07 25.29
N MET A 16 2.67 32.45 25.61
CA MET A 16 1.50 31.58 25.43
C MET A 16 1.11 31.41 23.95
N LEU A 17 1.36 32.40 23.09
CA LEU A 17 1.13 32.29 21.64
C LEU A 17 2.21 31.45 20.96
N LEU A 18 3.41 31.34 21.50
CA LEU A 18 4.47 30.45 21.00
C LEU A 18 4.33 29.00 21.49
N GLY A 19 3.52 28.76 22.55
CA GLY A 19 3.25 27.44 23.08
C GLY A 19 2.15 26.66 22.38
N CYS A 20 1.43 27.26 21.41
CA CYS A 20 0.37 26.64 20.64
C CYS A 20 0.70 26.41 19.16
N LEU A 21 1.96 26.51 18.79
CA LEU A 21 2.48 25.79 17.64
C LEU A 21 2.85 24.36 18.10
N SER A 22 1.87 23.61 18.60
CA SER A 22 1.88 22.19 18.37
C SER A 22 1.95 22.05 16.86
N ILE A 23 3.13 21.74 16.34
CA ILE A 23 3.28 21.04 15.08
C ILE A 23 2.39 19.78 15.30
N GLN A 24 1.14 19.86 14.88
CA GLN A 24 0.46 18.69 14.43
C GLN A 24 1.31 18.24 13.23
N ALA A 25 2.34 17.43 13.50
CA ALA A 25 2.72 16.40 12.57
C ALA A 25 1.36 15.77 12.24
N ALA A 26 0.87 15.98 11.02
CA ALA A 26 -0.27 15.26 10.56
C ALA A 26 0.10 13.80 10.82
N ASP A 27 -0.51 13.20 11.83
CA ASP A 27 -0.56 11.77 11.96
C ASP A 27 -1.28 11.37 10.67
N GLU A 28 -0.50 11.07 9.63
CA GLU A 28 -1.04 10.46 8.43
C GLU A 28 -1.47 9.07 8.87
N GLY A 29 -2.61 9.04 9.56
CA GLY A 29 -3.21 7.85 10.10
C GLY A 29 -3.48 6.85 8.97
N LEU A 30 -3.59 5.58 9.30
CA LEU A 30 -3.89 4.52 8.35
C LEU A 30 -5.15 4.85 7.54
N ILE A 31 -5.10 4.62 6.25
CA ILE A 31 -6.24 4.76 5.33
C ILE A 31 -7.02 3.43 5.38
N THR A 32 -8.00 3.36 6.28
CA THR A 32 -8.80 2.16 6.53
C THR A 32 -10.04 2.03 5.65
N LYS A 33 -10.55 3.16 5.12
CA LYS A 33 -11.62 3.15 4.13
C LYS A 33 -11.09 2.51 2.84
N GLN A 34 -11.90 1.64 2.22
CA GLN A 34 -11.53 1.03 0.93
C GLN A 34 -11.21 2.09 -0.12
N ILE A 35 -10.01 2.00 -0.69
CA ILE A 35 -9.58 2.77 -1.84
C ILE A 35 -9.84 1.92 -3.09
N THR A 36 -10.63 2.44 -4.02
CA THR A 36 -10.87 1.78 -5.31
C THR A 36 -10.05 2.48 -6.40
N ILE A 37 -9.21 1.72 -7.10
CA ILE A 37 -8.39 2.22 -8.21
C ILE A 37 -8.80 1.50 -9.49
N LYS A 38 -9.22 2.29 -10.47
CA LYS A 38 -9.48 1.81 -11.82
C LYS A 38 -8.20 1.95 -12.65
N LEU A 39 -7.75 0.86 -13.23
CA LEU A 39 -6.62 0.80 -14.16
C LEU A 39 -7.16 0.73 -15.59
N ASP A 40 -6.84 1.74 -16.39
CA ASP A 40 -7.17 1.78 -17.81
C ASP A 40 -6.15 0.96 -18.63
N LYS A 41 -5.00 0.63 -18.01
CA LYS A 41 -3.92 -0.17 -18.59
C LYS A 41 -3.19 -0.92 -17.48
N ALA A 42 -2.90 -2.20 -17.70
CA ALA A 42 -2.06 -3.00 -16.81
C ALA A 42 -0.65 -2.39 -16.64
N GLY A 43 -0.08 -2.53 -15.46
CA GLY A 43 1.25 -2.01 -15.11
C GLY A 43 1.27 -0.53 -14.71
N THR A 44 0.10 0.10 -14.52
CA THR A 44 0.01 1.53 -14.19
C THR A 44 -0.33 1.85 -12.75
N LEU A 45 -0.57 0.85 -11.90
CA LEU A 45 -0.84 1.04 -10.47
C LEU A 45 0.24 1.88 -9.76
N PRO A 46 1.55 1.71 -10.03
CA PRO A 46 2.59 2.52 -9.42
C PRO A 46 2.47 4.03 -9.71
N ASN A 47 1.79 4.40 -10.79
CA ASN A 47 1.55 5.79 -11.16
C ASN A 47 0.28 6.37 -10.50
N ARG A 48 -0.54 5.54 -9.86
CA ARG A 48 -1.83 5.90 -9.26
C ARG A 48 -1.77 6.05 -7.74
N ILE A 49 -0.73 5.51 -7.12
CA ILE A 49 -0.51 5.57 -5.67
C ILE A 49 0.80 6.29 -5.41
N SER A 50 0.75 7.39 -4.65
CA SER A 50 1.97 8.09 -4.26
C SER A 50 2.78 7.28 -3.24
N SER A 51 4.10 7.39 -3.28
CA SER A 51 5.01 6.72 -2.33
C SER A 51 4.71 7.09 -0.87
N SER A 52 4.24 8.31 -0.60
CA SER A 52 3.86 8.74 0.75
C SER A 52 2.60 8.05 1.29
N LYS A 53 1.72 7.52 0.41
CA LYS A 53 0.45 6.89 0.81
C LYS A 53 0.45 5.37 0.70
N MET A 54 1.37 4.79 -0.08
CA MET A 54 1.33 3.34 -0.37
C MET A 54 1.39 2.48 0.89
N TYR A 55 2.10 2.92 1.93
CA TYR A 55 2.23 2.19 3.20
C TYR A 55 1.15 2.51 4.23
N LEU A 56 0.23 3.43 3.91
CA LEU A 56 -0.88 3.81 4.79
C LEU A 56 -2.18 3.11 4.42
N ILE A 57 -2.30 2.61 3.18
CA ILE A 57 -3.51 1.97 2.67
C ILE A 57 -3.62 0.56 3.25
N THR A 58 -4.75 0.28 3.93
CA THR A 58 -5.03 -1.04 4.51
C THR A 58 -6.05 -1.83 3.72
N ASN A 59 -6.85 -1.18 2.88
CA ASN A 59 -7.94 -1.81 2.13
C ASN A 59 -7.96 -1.25 0.70
N LEU A 60 -7.68 -2.12 -0.29
CA LEU A 60 -7.52 -1.74 -1.69
C LEU A 60 -8.40 -2.60 -2.58
N LYS A 61 -9.18 -1.96 -3.45
CA LYS A 61 -9.87 -2.60 -4.56
C LYS A 61 -9.26 -2.16 -5.89
N ILE A 62 -8.97 -3.11 -6.77
CA ILE A 62 -8.52 -2.85 -8.14
C ILE A 62 -9.60 -3.25 -9.12
N VAL A 63 -9.83 -2.40 -10.11
CA VAL A 63 -10.73 -2.62 -11.23
C VAL A 63 -9.95 -2.49 -12.52
N GLY A 64 -10.08 -3.47 -13.44
CA GLY A 64 -9.39 -3.48 -14.73
C GLY A 64 -8.21 -4.44 -14.79
N GLU A 65 -7.34 -4.29 -15.79
CA GLU A 65 -6.25 -5.23 -16.03
C GLU A 65 -5.08 -5.01 -15.07
N VAL A 66 -4.56 -6.12 -14.52
CA VAL A 66 -3.44 -6.18 -13.56
C VAL A 66 -2.37 -7.11 -14.09
N ASN A 67 -1.11 -6.68 -14.07
CA ASN A 67 0.04 -7.49 -14.46
C ASN A 67 1.11 -7.59 -13.37
N GLY A 68 2.25 -8.21 -13.68
CA GLY A 68 3.35 -8.42 -12.75
C GLY A 68 3.88 -7.13 -12.10
N LYS A 69 3.90 -6.01 -12.83
CA LYS A 69 4.33 -4.71 -12.29
C LYS A 69 3.37 -4.17 -11.22
N ASP A 70 2.07 -4.36 -11.43
CA ASP A 70 1.05 -3.96 -10.46
C ASP A 70 1.12 -4.87 -9.22
N LEU A 71 1.24 -6.20 -9.45
CA LEU A 71 1.38 -7.19 -8.38
C LEU A 71 2.61 -6.95 -7.52
N ARG A 72 3.74 -6.50 -8.12
CA ARG A 72 4.94 -6.10 -7.37
C ARG A 72 4.66 -5.01 -6.37
N LEU A 73 3.95 -3.93 -6.77
CA LEU A 73 3.57 -2.85 -5.85
C LEU A 73 2.61 -3.34 -4.76
N ILE A 74 1.61 -4.15 -5.14
CA ILE A 74 0.65 -4.73 -4.18
C ILE A 74 1.38 -5.55 -3.12
N ARG A 75 2.37 -6.36 -3.50
CA ARG A 75 3.23 -7.11 -2.55
C ARG A 75 3.93 -6.17 -1.58
N GLU A 76 4.56 -5.11 -2.10
CA GLU A 76 5.28 -4.12 -1.29
C GLU A 76 4.34 -3.45 -0.28
N MET A 77 3.13 -3.10 -0.71
CA MET A 77 2.08 -2.58 0.17
C MET A 77 1.60 -3.61 1.20
N ALA A 78 1.68 -4.90 0.88
CA ALA A 78 1.27 -6.02 1.73
C ALA A 78 2.38 -6.56 2.65
N GLY A 79 3.48 -5.84 2.78
CA GLY A 79 4.54 -6.14 3.75
C GLY A 79 5.74 -6.92 3.22
N CYS A 80 5.84 -7.17 1.89
CA CYS A 80 6.92 -7.95 1.30
C CYS A 80 7.33 -7.42 -0.08
N ASP A 81 8.58 -7.04 -0.27
CA ASP A 81 9.08 -6.53 -1.54
C ASP A 81 9.37 -7.63 -2.58
N PHE A 82 9.91 -7.21 -3.72
CA PHE A 82 10.30 -8.09 -4.82
C PHE A 82 11.34 -9.15 -4.40
N TYR A 83 12.26 -8.82 -3.50
CA TYR A 83 13.33 -9.71 -3.02
C TYR A 83 12.95 -10.43 -1.72
N MET A 84 11.68 -10.54 -1.40
CA MET A 84 11.17 -11.20 -0.19
C MET A 84 11.58 -10.51 1.11
N LYS A 85 11.98 -9.24 1.06
CA LYS A 85 12.32 -8.46 2.25
C LYS A 85 11.07 -7.80 2.81
N LYS A 86 11.00 -7.71 4.14
CA LYS A 86 9.93 -7.03 4.85
C LYS A 86 9.88 -5.54 4.48
N THR A 87 8.67 -5.03 4.27
CA THR A 87 8.37 -3.60 4.08
C THR A 87 7.46 -3.08 5.20
N ASP A 88 7.24 -1.76 5.22
CA ASP A 88 6.32 -1.12 6.17
C ASP A 88 4.87 -1.11 5.69
N GLY A 89 4.56 -1.83 4.62
CA GLY A 89 3.23 -1.97 4.06
C GLY A 89 2.18 -2.39 5.09
N LYS A 90 0.95 -1.88 4.94
CA LYS A 90 -0.19 -2.11 5.85
C LYS A 90 -1.41 -2.67 5.13
N LEU A 91 -1.28 -3.04 3.85
CA LEU A 91 -2.39 -3.58 3.06
C LEU A 91 -2.77 -4.97 3.57
N SER A 92 -3.90 -5.04 4.27
CA SER A 92 -4.43 -6.26 4.86
C SER A 92 -5.61 -6.85 4.07
N ILE A 93 -6.34 -6.02 3.34
CA ILE A 93 -7.51 -6.42 2.55
C ILE A 93 -7.28 -6.02 1.09
N LEU A 94 -7.26 -6.99 0.19
CA LEU A 94 -7.13 -6.82 -1.24
C LEU A 94 -8.34 -7.39 -1.97
N ASP A 95 -9.06 -6.54 -2.70
CA ASP A 95 -10.18 -6.94 -3.53
C ASP A 95 -9.81 -6.84 -5.02
N LEU A 96 -9.67 -7.98 -5.67
CA LEU A 96 -9.42 -8.13 -7.11
C LEU A 96 -10.65 -8.67 -7.84
N SER A 97 -11.84 -8.67 -7.23
CA SER A 97 -13.06 -9.25 -7.83
C SER A 97 -13.39 -8.70 -9.23
N ASP A 98 -13.11 -7.40 -9.44
CA ASP A 98 -13.34 -6.70 -10.71
C ASP A 98 -12.04 -6.49 -11.51
N ALA A 99 -10.97 -7.19 -11.14
CA ALA A 99 -9.72 -7.18 -11.87
C ALA A 99 -9.64 -8.33 -12.88
N LYS A 100 -8.73 -8.21 -13.83
CA LYS A 100 -8.34 -9.27 -14.75
C LYS A 100 -6.82 -9.41 -14.73
N ILE A 101 -6.33 -10.60 -14.41
CA ILE A 101 -4.90 -10.88 -14.43
C ILE A 101 -4.47 -11.09 -15.88
N VAL A 102 -3.48 -10.31 -16.32
CA VAL A 102 -2.95 -10.39 -17.68
C VAL A 102 -1.46 -10.69 -17.68
N LYS A 103 -1.04 -11.48 -18.66
CA LYS A 103 0.38 -11.83 -18.86
C LYS A 103 1.23 -10.59 -19.12
N SER A 104 2.41 -10.57 -18.52
CA SER A 104 3.47 -9.62 -18.86
C SER A 104 4.85 -10.28 -18.66
N ASN A 105 5.89 -9.61 -19.17
CA ASN A 105 7.27 -10.00 -18.88
C ASN A 105 7.78 -9.34 -17.58
N ASP A 106 6.94 -8.56 -16.90
CA ASP A 106 7.29 -7.95 -15.62
C ASP A 106 7.19 -9.00 -14.50
N SER A 107 8.31 -9.28 -13.85
CA SER A 107 8.33 -10.14 -12.68
C SER A 107 7.72 -9.44 -11.47
N TYR A 108 6.94 -10.17 -10.68
CA TYR A 108 6.34 -9.65 -9.44
C TYR A 108 7.13 -10.06 -8.17
N VAL A 109 7.94 -11.12 -8.23
CA VAL A 109 8.77 -11.59 -7.13
C VAL A 109 9.99 -12.36 -7.63
N TRP A 110 11.09 -12.28 -6.89
CA TRP A 110 12.25 -13.16 -7.02
C TRP A 110 12.16 -14.27 -5.99
N ASP A 111 11.88 -15.48 -6.43
CA ASP A 111 11.85 -16.70 -5.59
C ASP A 111 12.58 -17.84 -6.30
N GLY A 112 13.92 -17.83 -6.20
CA GLY A 112 14.78 -18.74 -6.95
C GLY A 112 14.86 -18.48 -8.45
N GLY A 113 14.30 -17.35 -8.90
CA GLY A 113 14.21 -16.84 -10.26
C GLY A 113 13.10 -15.83 -10.39
N ASP A 114 13.08 -15.13 -11.52
CA ASP A 114 12.02 -14.18 -11.85
C ASP A 114 10.68 -14.91 -12.07
N GLN A 115 9.65 -14.54 -11.30
CA GLN A 115 8.29 -15.05 -11.46
C GLN A 115 7.44 -14.04 -12.23
N ASN A 116 6.95 -14.45 -13.39
CA ASN A 116 6.12 -13.62 -14.29
C ASN A 116 4.66 -14.09 -14.24
N GLY A 117 3.74 -13.16 -14.45
CA GLY A 117 2.31 -13.47 -14.50
C GLY A 117 1.88 -14.14 -15.80
N SER A 118 0.91 -15.03 -15.70
CA SER A 118 0.15 -15.59 -16.81
C SER A 118 -1.27 -14.99 -16.85
N ASN A 119 -1.99 -15.19 -17.96
CA ASN A 119 -3.39 -14.78 -18.02
C ASN A 119 -4.24 -15.62 -17.07
N ASP A 120 -5.12 -14.94 -16.35
CA ASP A 120 -6.11 -15.56 -15.46
C ASP A 120 -5.50 -16.56 -14.46
N GLU A 121 -4.29 -16.23 -13.98
CA GLU A 121 -3.55 -17.03 -13.00
C GLU A 121 -3.01 -16.15 -11.87
N LEU A 122 -3.16 -16.59 -10.62
CA LEU A 122 -2.35 -16.14 -9.51
C LEU A 122 -1.12 -17.04 -9.43
N GLY A 123 -0.01 -16.58 -10.01
CA GLY A 123 1.16 -17.40 -10.27
C GLY A 123 1.91 -17.85 -9.02
N TYR A 124 3.00 -18.61 -9.22
CA TYR A 124 3.85 -19.13 -8.17
C TYR A 124 4.37 -18.02 -7.26
N SER A 125 4.23 -18.19 -5.93
CA SER A 125 4.71 -17.27 -4.90
C SER A 125 4.17 -15.82 -5.00
N VAL A 126 3.05 -15.59 -5.69
CA VAL A 126 2.55 -14.23 -5.99
C VAL A 126 2.39 -13.35 -4.76
N PHE A 127 1.94 -13.88 -3.63
CA PHE A 127 1.82 -13.18 -2.34
C PHE A 127 2.65 -13.84 -1.22
N LYS A 128 3.59 -14.71 -1.58
CA LYS A 128 4.48 -15.32 -0.60
C LYS A 128 5.20 -14.25 0.24
N GLY A 129 5.17 -14.44 1.56
CA GLY A 129 5.78 -13.52 2.52
C GLY A 129 5.01 -12.22 2.78
N CYS A 130 3.85 -12.02 2.15
CA CYS A 130 2.98 -10.86 2.39
C CYS A 130 2.27 -10.98 3.75
N SER A 131 3.05 -10.88 4.83
CA SER A 131 2.62 -11.19 6.21
C SER A 131 1.60 -10.23 6.82
N VAL A 132 1.21 -9.19 6.10
CA VAL A 132 0.16 -8.24 6.53
C VAL A 132 -1.17 -8.58 5.86
N LEU A 133 -1.13 -9.36 4.78
CA LEU A 133 -2.30 -9.69 3.97
C LEU A 133 -3.16 -10.76 4.66
N THR A 134 -4.37 -10.40 5.06
CA THR A 134 -5.33 -11.26 5.78
C THR A 134 -6.52 -11.68 4.92
N SER A 135 -6.81 -10.94 3.86
CA SER A 135 -7.95 -11.22 2.98
C SER A 135 -7.64 -10.84 1.53
N VAL A 136 -7.89 -11.75 0.62
CA VAL A 136 -7.81 -11.53 -0.83
C VAL A 136 -9.09 -12.04 -1.48
N THR A 137 -9.81 -11.15 -2.18
CA THR A 137 -10.89 -11.56 -3.09
C THR A 137 -10.30 -11.70 -4.48
N ILE A 138 -10.28 -12.92 -5.01
CA ILE A 138 -9.72 -13.23 -6.33
C ILE A 138 -10.76 -13.02 -7.44
N PRO A 139 -10.31 -12.63 -8.67
CA PRO A 139 -11.21 -12.51 -9.82
C PRO A 139 -11.87 -13.84 -10.17
N SER A 140 -13.12 -13.80 -10.62
CA SER A 140 -13.82 -14.99 -11.09
C SER A 140 -13.22 -15.61 -12.37
N SER A 141 -12.40 -14.84 -13.11
CA SER A 141 -11.68 -15.32 -14.29
C SER A 141 -10.47 -16.17 -13.94
N VAL A 142 -9.97 -16.14 -12.68
CA VAL A 142 -8.79 -16.92 -12.29
C VAL A 142 -9.08 -18.41 -12.34
N THR A 143 -8.28 -19.11 -13.13
CA THR A 143 -8.41 -20.56 -13.38
C THR A 143 -7.40 -21.40 -12.60
N SER A 144 -6.32 -20.78 -12.13
CA SER A 144 -5.29 -21.48 -11.36
C SER A 144 -4.63 -20.58 -10.31
N ILE A 145 -4.16 -21.23 -9.24
CA ILE A 145 -3.34 -20.63 -8.18
C ILE A 145 -2.06 -21.43 -8.07
N GLY A 146 -0.93 -20.77 -8.28
CA GLY A 146 0.40 -21.38 -8.27
C GLY A 146 0.83 -21.82 -6.88
N GLY A 147 1.83 -22.70 -6.83
CA GLY A 147 2.41 -23.16 -5.58
C GLY A 147 2.93 -21.98 -4.74
N SER A 148 2.85 -22.10 -3.43
CA SER A 148 3.29 -21.07 -2.47
C SER A 148 2.69 -19.67 -2.65
N ALA A 149 1.59 -19.52 -3.44
CA ALA A 149 1.00 -18.23 -3.77
C ALA A 149 0.67 -17.36 -2.53
N PHE A 150 0.30 -17.98 -1.42
CA PHE A 150 -0.06 -17.32 -0.15
C PHE A 150 0.79 -17.82 1.04
N GLU A 151 1.93 -18.45 0.79
CA GLU A 151 2.81 -18.92 1.86
C GLU A 151 3.31 -17.76 2.73
N GLY A 152 3.07 -17.83 4.05
CA GLY A 152 3.45 -16.77 4.99
C GLY A 152 2.52 -15.56 5.01
N CYS A 153 1.35 -15.62 4.36
CA CYS A 153 0.23 -14.74 4.66
C CYS A 153 -0.42 -15.16 6.00
N ILE A 154 -1.12 -14.23 6.68
CA ILE A 154 -1.75 -14.49 7.99
C ILE A 154 -3.19 -14.95 7.81
#